data_c1e0f70cc2d24509928760e4507131a6
#
_entry.id   c1e0f70cc2d24509928760e4507131a6
#
_cell.length_a   1.000
_cell.length_b   1.000
_cell.length_c   1.000
_cell.angle_alpha   90.00
_cell.angle_beta   90.00
_cell.angle_gamma   90.00
#
_symmetry.space_group_name_H-M   'P 1'
#
loop_
_entity.id
_entity.type
_entity.pdbx_description
1 polymer ?
#
loop_
_entity_poly.entity_id
_entity_poly.type
_entity_poly.pdbx_seq_one_letter_code
_entity_poly.pdbx_strand_id
1 'polypeptide(L)'
;MLRRTAVPAVLLIAVLAVLAVPSVPASAQENPSAQAVADHVMQALGGKQAWDNTHYLHFTFAGRRTHWWDKWTGRYRVEGQNKDGKKYVVLENINTKEGTAYLDGQKVEGDQAKQLLEAAYGAWVNDTYWLLMPYKIQDPGVKLSYAGQETIDGKTYDKLALSFEHVGLTPGDRYTAYINRDTGLMDRWAFILQDMPQDGPPMVWLWEGWQKYGNIMLAPHRSHVGDDRKLELTDIAVSDQLPDSVFTSPEPVK
;
A
#
# COMPACT_ATOMS: atom_id res chain seq x y z
N MET A 1 -19.59 68.09 77.28
CA MET A 1 -18.23 67.65 77.00
C MET A 1 -18.23 66.20 76.60
N LEU A 2 -18.24 65.90 75.32
CA LEU A 2 -18.11 64.53 74.79
C LEU A 2 -16.75 64.39 74.15
N ARG A 3 -15.91 63.53 74.68
CA ARG A 3 -14.61 63.21 74.12
C ARG A 3 -14.84 62.14 73.00
N ARG A 4 -14.47 62.46 71.78
CA ARG A 4 -14.40 61.54 70.65
C ARG A 4 -13.06 60.78 70.68
N THR A 5 -13.08 59.50 70.86
CA THR A 5 -11.93 58.62 70.73
C THR A 5 -11.77 58.25 69.25
N ALA A 6 -10.60 58.56 68.67
CA ALA A 6 -10.26 58.12 67.29
C ALA A 6 -9.71 56.69 67.33
N VAL A 7 -10.24 55.80 66.43
CA VAL A 7 -9.74 54.46 66.19
C VAL A 7 -8.80 54.54 65.01
N PRO A 8 -7.58 53.99 65.07
CA PRO A 8 -6.67 53.98 63.91
C PRO A 8 -7.09 52.85 62.93
N ALA A 9 -7.25 53.18 61.67
CA ALA A 9 -7.44 52.24 60.56
C ALA A 9 -6.12 51.51 60.26
N VAL A 10 -6.09 50.19 60.44
CA VAL A 10 -4.97 49.34 60.03
C VAL A 10 -5.19 48.97 58.56
N LEU A 11 -4.29 49.48 57.69
CA LEU A 11 -4.26 49.20 56.25
C LEU A 11 -3.58 47.82 56.04
N LEU A 12 -4.36 46.81 55.71
CA LEU A 12 -3.84 45.48 55.37
C LEU A 12 -3.42 45.48 53.91
N ILE A 13 -2.11 45.51 53.61
CA ILE A 13 -1.56 45.38 52.27
C ILE A 13 -1.47 43.87 51.95
N ALA A 14 -2.41 43.38 51.13
CA ALA A 14 -2.33 42.04 50.60
C ALA A 14 -1.29 41.98 49.46
N VAL A 15 -0.14 41.36 49.72
CA VAL A 15 0.87 41.07 48.69
C VAL A 15 0.43 39.85 47.90
N LEU A 16 -0.06 40.06 46.66
CA LEU A 16 -0.34 38.96 45.71
C LEU A 16 1.00 38.45 45.16
N ALA A 17 1.46 37.31 45.67
CA ALA A 17 2.59 36.58 45.07
C ALA A 17 2.12 35.92 43.80
N VAL A 18 2.46 36.49 42.63
CA VAL A 18 2.27 35.85 41.33
C VAL A 18 3.30 34.72 41.18
N LEU A 19 2.87 33.48 41.40
CA LEU A 19 3.68 32.32 41.10
C LEU A 19 3.81 32.20 39.57
N ALA A 20 4.97 32.57 39.03
CA ALA A 20 5.31 32.30 37.63
C ALA A 20 5.48 30.80 37.45
N VAL A 21 4.48 30.15 36.83
CA VAL A 21 4.61 28.78 36.38
C VAL A 21 5.60 28.78 35.21
N PRO A 22 6.71 28.02 35.29
CA PRO A 22 7.63 27.95 34.17
C PRO A 22 6.89 27.26 33.01
N SER A 23 6.69 27.94 31.88
CA SER A 23 6.22 27.34 30.64
C SER A 23 7.32 26.37 30.16
N VAL A 24 7.06 25.08 30.29
CA VAL A 24 7.87 24.04 29.64
C VAL A 24 7.74 24.29 28.14
N PRO A 25 8.83 24.54 27.39
CA PRO A 25 8.73 24.66 25.95
C PRO A 25 8.16 23.33 25.41
N ALA A 26 7.09 23.41 24.64
CA ALA A 26 6.60 22.24 23.86
C ALA A 26 7.79 21.78 23.02
N SER A 27 8.33 20.60 23.31
CA SER A 27 9.35 19.99 22.46
C SER A 27 8.77 19.91 21.05
N ALA A 28 9.41 20.61 20.11
CA ALA A 28 9.07 20.46 18.70
C ALA A 28 9.20 18.97 18.39
N GLN A 29 8.08 18.31 18.08
CA GLN A 29 8.07 16.90 17.76
C GLN A 29 8.83 16.77 16.44
N GLU A 30 10.04 16.20 16.47
CA GLU A 30 10.82 15.96 15.25
C GLU A 30 9.98 15.12 14.28
N ASN A 31 9.97 15.50 13.01
CA ASN A 31 9.31 14.72 11.98
C ASN A 31 9.97 13.34 11.92
N PRO A 32 9.18 12.26 11.80
CA PRO A 32 9.74 10.93 11.67
C PRO A 32 10.57 10.81 10.38
N SER A 33 11.59 9.98 10.37
CA SER A 33 12.27 9.65 9.13
C SER A 33 11.35 8.83 8.21
N ALA A 34 11.55 8.90 6.89
CA ALA A 34 10.81 8.08 5.94
C ALA A 34 10.94 6.58 6.26
N GLN A 35 12.14 6.16 6.71
CA GLN A 35 12.39 4.77 7.12
C GLN A 35 11.56 4.39 8.34
N ALA A 36 11.48 5.24 9.36
CA ALA A 36 10.69 4.94 10.56
C ALA A 36 9.19 4.79 10.25
N VAL A 37 8.65 5.60 9.33
CA VAL A 37 7.26 5.46 8.86
C VAL A 37 7.09 4.16 8.08
N ALA A 38 8.01 3.81 7.19
CA ALA A 38 7.97 2.57 6.43
C ALA A 38 8.06 1.31 7.33
N ASP A 39 8.89 1.36 8.37
CA ASP A 39 8.99 0.29 9.37
C ASP A 39 7.68 0.15 10.16
N HIS A 40 7.04 1.25 10.51
CA HIS A 40 5.74 1.24 11.17
C HIS A 40 4.66 0.62 10.27
N VAL A 41 4.63 0.95 8.98
CA VAL A 41 3.75 0.28 7.99
C VAL A 41 3.99 -1.23 7.99
N MET A 42 5.24 -1.66 7.84
CA MET A 42 5.56 -3.09 7.82
C MET A 42 5.10 -3.81 9.10
N GLN A 43 5.23 -3.18 10.27
CA GLN A 43 4.71 -3.74 11.53
C GLN A 43 3.18 -3.86 11.51
N ALA A 44 2.46 -2.82 11.08
CA ALA A 44 1.01 -2.83 10.99
C ALA A 44 0.48 -3.89 10.01
N LEU A 45 1.25 -4.21 8.97
CA LEU A 45 0.93 -5.22 7.97
C LEU A 45 1.14 -6.68 8.47
N GLY A 46 1.64 -6.89 9.69
CA GLY A 46 1.91 -8.20 10.28
C GLY A 46 3.40 -8.47 10.51
N GLY A 47 4.27 -7.54 10.10
CA GLY A 47 5.70 -7.60 10.26
C GLY A 47 6.45 -8.29 9.11
N LYS A 48 7.72 -7.98 8.99
CA LYS A 48 8.57 -8.50 7.91
C LYS A 48 8.62 -10.04 7.90
N GLN A 49 8.66 -10.68 9.06
CA GLN A 49 8.70 -12.14 9.14
C GLN A 49 7.42 -12.78 8.58
N ALA A 50 6.23 -12.22 8.86
CA ALA A 50 4.98 -12.72 8.31
C ALA A 50 4.95 -12.58 6.79
N TRP A 51 5.45 -11.44 6.27
CA TRP A 51 5.59 -11.22 4.84
C TRP A 51 6.59 -12.19 4.19
N ASP A 52 7.76 -12.37 4.77
CA ASP A 52 8.79 -13.28 4.25
C ASP A 52 8.29 -14.73 4.23
N ASN A 53 7.56 -15.14 5.27
CA ASN A 53 6.97 -16.49 5.40
C ASN A 53 5.72 -16.71 4.53
N THR A 54 5.15 -15.66 3.94
CA THR A 54 4.05 -15.80 2.98
C THR A 54 4.57 -16.54 1.75
N HIS A 55 4.03 -17.74 1.49
CA HIS A 55 4.49 -18.59 0.40
C HIS A 55 3.66 -18.37 -0.87
N TYR A 56 2.36 -18.69 -0.82
CA TYR A 56 1.48 -18.58 -1.98
C TYR A 56 0.47 -17.46 -1.79
N LEU A 57 0.28 -16.72 -2.85
CA LEU A 57 -0.74 -15.67 -2.97
C LEU A 57 -1.66 -16.02 -4.14
N HIS A 58 -2.95 -15.89 -3.90
CA HIS A 58 -4.01 -16.02 -4.89
C HIS A 58 -4.96 -14.84 -4.78
N PHE A 59 -5.39 -14.27 -5.89
CA PHE A 59 -6.39 -13.22 -5.94
C PHE A 59 -6.94 -13.03 -7.35
N THR A 60 -8.12 -12.45 -7.45
CA THR A 60 -8.73 -12.01 -8.72
C THR A 60 -8.71 -10.48 -8.78
N PHE A 61 -8.10 -9.93 -9.82
CA PHE A 61 -7.99 -8.51 -10.06
C PHE A 61 -9.14 -7.99 -10.92
N ALA A 62 -9.95 -7.07 -10.37
CA ALA A 62 -11.05 -6.37 -11.05
C ALA A 62 -12.04 -7.32 -11.78
N GLY A 63 -12.22 -8.55 -11.27
CA GLY A 63 -13.06 -9.58 -11.89
C GLY A 63 -12.58 -10.06 -13.28
N ARG A 64 -11.33 -9.77 -13.65
CA ARG A 64 -10.83 -10.02 -15.02
C ARG A 64 -9.71 -11.05 -15.09
N ARG A 65 -8.79 -11.02 -14.12
CA ARG A 65 -7.60 -11.87 -14.10
C ARG A 65 -7.46 -12.51 -12.73
N THR A 66 -7.27 -13.81 -12.73
CA THR A 66 -7.01 -14.57 -11.51
C THR A 66 -5.55 -14.99 -11.47
N HIS A 67 -4.91 -14.74 -10.37
CA HIS A 67 -3.47 -14.89 -10.17
C HIS A 67 -3.19 -15.92 -9.09
N TRP A 68 -2.18 -16.77 -9.31
CA TRP A 68 -1.53 -17.64 -8.32
C TRP A 68 -0.04 -17.38 -8.39
N TRP A 69 0.54 -17.04 -7.29
CA TRP A 69 1.96 -16.71 -7.21
C TRP A 69 2.63 -17.46 -6.07
N ASP A 70 3.65 -18.28 -6.43
CA ASP A 70 4.62 -18.82 -5.50
C ASP A 70 5.71 -17.76 -5.29
N LYS A 71 5.60 -17.04 -4.20
CA LYS A 71 6.49 -15.90 -3.90
C LYS A 71 7.94 -16.34 -3.69
N TRP A 72 8.18 -17.59 -3.26
CA TRP A 72 9.52 -18.06 -2.97
C TRP A 72 10.29 -18.50 -4.21
N THR A 73 9.64 -19.12 -5.16
CA THR A 73 10.28 -19.67 -6.37
C THR A 73 10.07 -18.80 -7.62
N GLY A 74 9.11 -17.88 -7.56
CA GLY A 74 8.74 -17.05 -8.70
C GLY A 74 7.78 -17.74 -9.68
N ARG A 75 7.30 -18.96 -9.42
CA ARG A 75 6.29 -19.60 -10.27
C ARG A 75 5.00 -18.80 -10.22
N TYR A 76 4.42 -18.63 -11.36
CA TYR A 76 3.26 -17.77 -11.51
C TYR A 76 2.28 -18.37 -12.54
N ARG A 77 1.00 -18.28 -12.20
CA ARG A 77 -0.11 -18.58 -13.08
C ARG A 77 -1.02 -17.37 -13.15
N VAL A 78 -1.45 -17.02 -14.35
CA VAL A 78 -2.56 -16.07 -14.55
C VAL A 78 -3.55 -16.62 -15.55
N GLU A 79 -4.81 -16.42 -15.22
CA GLU A 79 -5.95 -16.78 -16.07
C GLU A 79 -6.82 -15.55 -16.33
N GLY A 80 -7.47 -15.54 -17.50
CA GLY A 80 -8.43 -14.52 -17.85
C GLY A 80 -9.01 -14.73 -19.23
N GLN A 81 -9.61 -13.66 -19.74
CA GLN A 81 -10.08 -13.61 -21.13
C GLN A 81 -9.39 -12.44 -21.84
N ASN A 82 -8.99 -12.70 -23.09
CA ASN A 82 -8.48 -11.62 -23.94
C ASN A 82 -9.66 -10.79 -24.51
N LYS A 83 -9.34 -9.73 -25.25
CA LYS A 83 -10.35 -8.85 -25.89
C LYS A 83 -11.26 -9.56 -26.90
N ASP A 84 -10.84 -10.71 -27.43
CA ASP A 84 -11.61 -11.52 -28.37
C ASP A 84 -12.49 -12.56 -27.64
N GLY A 85 -12.53 -12.52 -26.29
CA GLY A 85 -13.29 -13.44 -25.45
C GLY A 85 -12.65 -14.82 -25.28
N LYS A 86 -11.46 -15.06 -25.83
CA LYS A 86 -10.74 -16.33 -25.66
C LYS A 86 -10.15 -16.43 -24.26
N LYS A 87 -10.36 -17.58 -23.61
CA LYS A 87 -9.75 -17.89 -22.32
C LYS A 87 -8.26 -18.12 -22.49
N TYR A 88 -7.46 -17.51 -21.66
CA TYR A 88 -6.03 -17.78 -21.60
C TYR A 88 -5.61 -18.32 -20.24
N VAL A 89 -4.57 -19.14 -20.25
CA VAL A 89 -3.80 -19.56 -19.07
C VAL A 89 -2.33 -19.34 -19.43
N VAL A 90 -1.62 -18.61 -18.58
CA VAL A 90 -0.16 -18.46 -18.70
C VAL A 90 0.48 -19.00 -17.44
N LEU A 91 1.42 -19.93 -17.64
CA LEU A 91 2.26 -20.53 -16.60
C LEU A 91 3.68 -20.03 -16.84
N GLU A 92 4.19 -19.19 -15.93
CA GLU A 92 5.44 -18.49 -16.12
C GLU A 92 6.26 -18.48 -14.82
N ASN A 93 7.56 -18.38 -14.94
CA ASN A 93 8.41 -17.98 -13.82
C ASN A 93 8.77 -16.50 -13.96
N ILE A 94 8.33 -15.65 -13.03
CA ILE A 94 8.52 -14.20 -13.10
C ILE A 94 9.99 -13.77 -12.99
N ASN A 95 10.86 -14.63 -12.45
CA ASN A 95 12.29 -14.34 -12.30
C ASN A 95 13.05 -14.55 -13.62
N THR A 96 12.67 -15.59 -14.39
CA THR A 96 13.30 -15.91 -15.70
C THR A 96 12.52 -15.36 -16.87
N LYS A 97 11.22 -15.05 -16.69
CA LYS A 97 10.23 -14.67 -17.72
C LYS A 97 10.05 -15.75 -18.79
N GLU A 98 10.26 -16.98 -18.40
CA GLU A 98 10.07 -18.17 -19.23
C GLU A 98 8.82 -18.91 -18.81
N GLY A 99 8.10 -19.49 -19.76
CA GLY A 99 6.87 -20.19 -19.45
C GLY A 99 6.15 -20.75 -20.66
N THR A 100 4.89 -21.09 -20.44
CA THR A 100 4.00 -21.65 -21.47
C THR A 100 2.67 -20.92 -21.43
N ALA A 101 2.13 -20.61 -22.61
CA ALA A 101 0.83 -19.95 -22.74
C ALA A 101 -0.17 -20.86 -23.48
N TYR A 102 -1.44 -20.73 -23.09
CA TYR A 102 -2.56 -21.48 -23.65
C TYR A 102 -3.70 -20.52 -23.98
N LEU A 103 -4.40 -20.82 -25.10
CA LEU A 103 -5.66 -20.17 -25.48
C LEU A 103 -6.72 -21.25 -25.70
N ASP A 104 -7.88 -21.10 -25.05
CA ASP A 104 -8.98 -22.08 -25.08
C ASP A 104 -8.49 -23.52 -24.85
N GLY A 105 -7.53 -23.69 -23.90
CA GLY A 105 -6.91 -24.95 -23.55
C GLY A 105 -5.84 -25.46 -24.51
N GLN A 106 -5.60 -24.80 -25.65
CA GLN A 106 -4.59 -25.20 -26.62
C GLN A 106 -3.27 -24.41 -26.38
N LYS A 107 -2.16 -25.13 -26.29
CA LYS A 107 -0.83 -24.53 -26.21
C LYS A 107 -0.58 -23.65 -27.44
N VAL A 108 -0.09 -22.43 -27.21
CA VAL A 108 0.33 -21.53 -28.28
C VAL A 108 1.85 -21.40 -28.29
N GLU A 109 2.40 -21.09 -29.47
CA GLU A 109 3.85 -21.00 -29.70
C GLU A 109 4.21 -19.73 -30.50
N GLY A 110 5.48 -19.48 -30.68
CA GLY A 110 6.01 -18.35 -31.46
C GLY A 110 5.62 -17.00 -30.86
N ASP A 111 5.37 -16.03 -31.73
CA ASP A 111 5.09 -14.62 -31.32
C ASP A 111 3.84 -14.51 -30.45
N GLN A 112 2.84 -15.35 -30.66
CA GLN A 112 1.63 -15.34 -29.84
C GLN A 112 1.92 -15.76 -28.38
N ALA A 113 2.73 -16.79 -28.18
CA ALA A 113 3.15 -17.21 -26.84
C ALA A 113 3.98 -16.11 -26.17
N LYS A 114 4.93 -15.50 -26.90
CA LYS A 114 5.75 -14.41 -26.40
C LYS A 114 4.90 -13.23 -25.94
N GLN A 115 3.92 -12.79 -26.74
CA GLN A 115 3.02 -11.70 -26.37
C GLN A 115 2.21 -12.02 -25.12
N LEU A 116 1.74 -13.27 -24.95
CA LEU A 116 1.00 -13.68 -23.75
C LEU A 116 1.89 -13.72 -22.50
N LEU A 117 3.13 -14.17 -22.61
CA LEU A 117 4.09 -14.17 -21.50
C LEU A 117 4.43 -12.72 -21.09
N GLU A 118 4.75 -11.85 -22.05
CA GLU A 118 5.01 -10.42 -21.77
C GLU A 118 3.79 -9.75 -21.10
N ALA A 119 2.58 -10.04 -21.58
CA ALA A 119 1.35 -9.52 -20.98
C ALA A 119 1.09 -10.07 -19.58
N ALA A 120 1.41 -11.35 -19.34
CA ALA A 120 1.29 -12.00 -18.03
C ALA A 120 2.27 -11.39 -17.02
N TYR A 121 3.53 -11.19 -17.41
CA TYR A 121 4.49 -10.49 -16.58
C TYR A 121 4.05 -9.05 -16.26
N GLY A 122 3.55 -8.32 -17.26
CA GLY A 122 2.99 -6.98 -17.08
C GLY A 122 1.80 -6.96 -16.11
N ALA A 123 0.91 -7.95 -16.22
CA ALA A 123 -0.21 -8.14 -15.31
C ALA A 123 0.27 -8.45 -13.88
N TRP A 124 1.29 -9.31 -13.72
CA TRP A 124 1.88 -9.56 -12.41
C TRP A 124 2.44 -8.27 -11.79
N VAL A 125 3.20 -7.49 -12.53
CA VAL A 125 3.76 -6.21 -12.02
C VAL A 125 2.65 -5.26 -11.57
N ASN A 126 1.67 -5.01 -12.44
CA ASN A 126 0.61 -4.05 -12.17
C ASN A 126 -0.35 -4.54 -11.07
N ASP A 127 -0.90 -5.75 -11.22
CA ASP A 127 -2.01 -6.22 -10.38
C ASP A 127 -1.54 -6.55 -8.97
N THR A 128 -0.32 -7.10 -8.81
CA THR A 128 0.27 -7.30 -7.49
C THR A 128 0.60 -5.97 -6.82
N TYR A 129 0.98 -4.94 -7.56
CA TYR A 129 1.24 -3.62 -6.98
C TYR A 129 -0.03 -3.00 -6.39
N TRP A 130 -1.18 -3.18 -7.04
CA TRP A 130 -2.48 -2.78 -6.51
C TRP A 130 -2.90 -3.56 -5.24
N LEU A 131 -2.35 -4.72 -4.97
CA LEU A 131 -2.62 -5.49 -3.75
C LEU A 131 -1.53 -5.30 -2.67
N LEU A 132 -0.27 -5.19 -3.09
CA LEU A 132 0.90 -5.38 -2.21
C LEU A 132 1.80 -4.14 -2.10
N MET A 133 1.42 -2.99 -2.68
CA MET A 133 2.28 -1.80 -2.68
C MET A 133 2.84 -1.47 -1.29
N PRO A 134 2.07 -1.52 -0.18
CA PRO A 134 2.60 -1.21 1.14
C PRO A 134 3.71 -2.17 1.63
N TYR A 135 3.75 -3.41 1.14
CA TYR A 135 4.85 -4.35 1.41
C TYR A 135 6.10 -4.04 0.60
N LYS A 136 5.95 -3.30 -0.50
CA LYS A 136 6.99 -3.05 -1.50
C LYS A 136 7.65 -1.67 -1.35
N ILE A 137 7.22 -0.86 -0.38
CA ILE A 137 7.77 0.50 -0.18
C ILE A 137 9.26 0.50 0.22
N GLN A 138 9.77 -0.62 0.72
CA GLN A 138 11.17 -0.82 1.10
C GLN A 138 11.92 -1.77 0.14
N ASP A 139 11.32 -2.12 -1.00
CA ASP A 139 11.98 -2.99 -1.98
C ASP A 139 13.24 -2.31 -2.55
N PRO A 140 14.27 -3.07 -2.94
CA PRO A 140 15.44 -2.52 -3.62
C PRO A 140 15.05 -1.68 -4.84
N GLY A 141 15.66 -0.50 -4.98
CA GLY A 141 15.37 0.44 -6.07
C GLY A 141 14.21 1.40 -5.81
N VAL A 142 13.49 1.25 -4.69
CA VAL A 142 12.52 2.26 -4.24
C VAL A 142 13.24 3.34 -3.44
N LYS A 143 13.06 4.60 -3.82
CA LYS A 143 13.55 5.76 -3.09
C LYS A 143 12.41 6.36 -2.28
N LEU A 144 12.61 6.47 -0.98
CA LEU A 144 11.65 7.04 -0.03
C LEU A 144 12.10 8.41 0.43
N SER A 145 11.14 9.33 0.55
CA SER A 145 11.30 10.56 1.30
C SER A 145 10.06 10.87 2.13
N TYR A 146 10.27 11.47 3.29
CA TYR A 146 9.17 11.94 4.13
C TYR A 146 8.61 13.23 3.53
N ALA A 147 7.32 13.23 3.19
CA ALA A 147 6.63 14.33 2.52
C ALA A 147 5.73 15.16 3.49
N GLY A 148 6.00 15.06 4.80
CA GLY A 148 5.24 15.78 5.83
C GLY A 148 3.95 15.08 6.25
N GLN A 149 3.16 15.78 7.05
CA GLN A 149 1.88 15.31 7.55
C GLN A 149 0.72 16.01 6.85
N GLU A 150 -0.43 15.36 6.86
CA GLU A 150 -1.68 15.94 6.39
C GLU A 150 -2.85 15.38 7.20
N THR A 151 -3.81 16.25 7.56
CA THR A 151 -5.04 15.82 8.23
C THR A 151 -6.19 15.91 7.23
N ILE A 152 -6.85 14.78 6.99
CA ILE A 152 -7.97 14.66 6.04
C ILE A 152 -9.10 13.94 6.78
N ASP A 153 -10.27 14.55 6.79
CA ASP A 153 -11.48 14.01 7.44
C ASP A 153 -11.25 13.58 8.89
N GLY A 154 -10.45 14.36 9.64
CA GLY A 154 -10.14 14.14 11.05
C GLY A 154 -9.08 13.07 11.32
N LYS A 155 -8.54 12.40 10.29
CA LYS A 155 -7.42 11.46 10.40
C LYS A 155 -6.11 12.12 10.01
N THR A 156 -5.06 11.92 10.79
CA THR A 156 -3.72 12.43 10.49
C THR A 156 -2.87 11.35 9.81
N TYR A 157 -2.25 11.73 8.70
CA TYR A 157 -1.41 10.86 7.88
C TYR A 157 0.03 11.35 7.86
N ASP A 158 0.98 10.43 8.00
CA ASP A 158 2.35 10.64 7.56
C ASP A 158 2.43 10.31 6.07
N LYS A 159 3.02 11.21 5.26
CA LYS A 159 3.15 11.01 3.82
C LYS A 159 4.54 10.52 3.47
N LEU A 160 4.60 9.44 2.67
CA LEU A 160 5.82 8.95 2.05
C LEU A 160 5.75 9.19 0.55
N ALA A 161 6.71 9.95 0.01
CA ALA A 161 6.90 10.04 -1.43
C ALA A 161 7.84 8.93 -1.89
N LEU A 162 7.44 8.25 -2.98
CA LEU A 162 8.18 7.15 -3.59
C LEU A 162 8.54 7.51 -5.04
N SER A 163 9.77 7.21 -5.40
CA SER A 163 10.27 7.19 -6.77
C SER A 163 11.12 5.93 -7.00
N PHE A 164 11.45 5.62 -8.24
CA PHE A 164 12.04 4.34 -8.61
C PHE A 164 13.34 4.54 -9.37
N GLU A 165 14.35 3.73 -9.05
CA GLU A 165 15.61 3.65 -9.78
C GLU A 165 15.77 2.26 -10.39
N HIS A 166 15.66 2.18 -11.72
CA HIS A 166 15.87 0.95 -12.50
C HIS A 166 15.02 -0.26 -12.09
N VAL A 167 13.84 -0.02 -11.47
CA VAL A 167 12.90 -1.07 -11.07
C VAL A 167 11.51 -0.80 -11.63
N GLY A 168 10.76 -1.88 -11.87
CA GLY A 168 9.43 -1.82 -12.48
C GLY A 168 9.45 -1.60 -13.99
N LEU A 169 8.26 -1.51 -14.56
CA LEU A 169 8.06 -1.25 -16.01
C LEU A 169 7.95 0.25 -16.32
N THR A 170 7.66 1.05 -15.31
CA THR A 170 7.38 2.49 -15.41
C THR A 170 8.19 3.27 -14.37
N PRO A 171 9.54 3.32 -14.48
CA PRO A 171 10.38 3.93 -13.43
C PRO A 171 10.17 5.44 -13.27
N GLY A 172 9.53 6.11 -14.23
CA GLY A 172 9.14 7.52 -14.13
C GLY A 172 7.90 7.80 -13.30
N ASP A 173 7.18 6.77 -12.83
CA ASP A 173 6.02 6.95 -11.97
C ASP A 173 6.41 7.52 -10.60
N ARG A 174 5.55 8.35 -10.05
CA ARG A 174 5.70 8.92 -8.70
C ARG A 174 4.48 8.61 -7.87
N TYR A 175 4.71 8.17 -6.64
CA TYR A 175 3.65 7.85 -5.71
C TYR A 175 3.80 8.63 -4.40
N THR A 176 2.68 8.90 -3.74
CA THR A 176 2.63 9.35 -2.35
C THR A 176 1.71 8.41 -1.59
N ALA A 177 2.27 7.70 -0.62
CA ALA A 177 1.52 6.86 0.31
C ALA A 177 1.10 7.69 1.53
N TYR A 178 -0.15 7.60 1.93
CA TYR A 178 -0.72 8.25 3.11
C TYR A 178 -0.91 7.20 4.19
N ILE A 179 -0.07 7.26 5.19
CA ILE A 179 -0.02 6.31 6.29
C ILE A 179 -0.78 6.88 7.48
N ASN A 180 -1.87 6.23 7.83
CA ASN A 180 -2.68 6.61 8.97
C ASN A 180 -1.88 6.42 10.27
N ARG A 181 -1.70 7.47 11.04
CA ARG A 181 -0.88 7.46 12.25
C ARG A 181 -1.45 6.59 13.36
N ASP A 182 -2.76 6.44 13.41
CA ASP A 182 -3.43 5.66 14.47
C ASP A 182 -3.31 4.15 14.23
N THR A 183 -3.29 3.73 12.94
CA THR A 183 -3.31 2.31 12.56
C THR A 183 -1.99 1.82 11.98
N GLY A 184 -1.13 2.71 11.47
CA GLY A 184 0.07 2.36 10.70
C GLY A 184 -0.24 1.85 9.29
N LEU A 185 -1.51 1.76 8.89
CA LEU A 185 -1.91 1.25 7.59
C LEU A 185 -1.99 2.38 6.55
N MET A 186 -1.79 2.05 5.29
CA MET A 186 -1.96 2.98 4.19
C MET A 186 -3.44 3.08 3.81
N ASP A 187 -4.10 4.19 4.12
CA ASP A 187 -5.52 4.38 3.79
C ASP A 187 -5.73 4.95 2.38
N ARG A 188 -4.71 5.56 1.80
CA ARG A 188 -4.76 6.08 0.42
C ARG A 188 -3.38 6.17 -0.21
N TRP A 189 -3.36 6.22 -1.51
CA TRP A 189 -2.21 6.62 -2.28
C TRP A 189 -2.58 7.65 -3.35
N ALA A 190 -1.63 8.47 -3.71
CA ALA A 190 -1.72 9.37 -4.85
C ALA A 190 -0.60 9.05 -5.82
N PHE A 191 -0.84 9.15 -7.11
CA PHE A 191 0.20 8.90 -8.10
C PHE A 191 0.07 9.77 -9.35
N ILE A 192 1.22 10.01 -9.98
CA ILE A 192 1.36 10.58 -11.31
C ILE A 192 2.19 9.59 -12.10
N LEU A 193 1.55 8.92 -13.07
CA LEU A 193 2.24 7.99 -13.95
C LEU A 193 3.09 8.75 -14.96
N GLN A 194 4.14 8.11 -15.47
CA GLN A 194 5.10 8.73 -16.39
C GLN A 194 4.46 9.21 -17.72
N ASP A 195 3.32 8.63 -18.12
CA ASP A 195 2.54 8.97 -19.30
C ASP A 195 1.43 10.00 -19.03
N MET A 196 1.27 10.43 -17.76
CA MET A 196 0.33 11.50 -17.37
C MET A 196 1.01 12.87 -17.45
N PRO A 197 0.23 14.00 -17.54
CA PRO A 197 0.77 15.33 -17.36
C PRO A 197 1.48 15.47 -16.02
N GLN A 198 2.79 15.78 -16.04
CA GLN A 198 3.63 15.76 -14.84
C GLN A 198 3.38 16.92 -13.87
N ASP A 199 2.75 17.97 -14.32
CA ASP A 199 2.29 19.17 -13.59
C ASP A 199 0.79 19.12 -13.25
N GLY A 200 0.11 18.04 -13.65
CA GLY A 200 -1.32 17.82 -13.36
C GLY A 200 -1.57 17.34 -11.92
N PRO A 201 -2.85 17.34 -11.49
CA PRO A 201 -3.21 16.76 -10.20
C PRO A 201 -2.95 15.25 -10.20
N PRO A 202 -2.50 14.70 -9.05
CA PRO A 202 -2.32 13.26 -8.93
C PRO A 202 -3.67 12.53 -8.96
N MET A 203 -3.68 11.31 -9.46
CA MET A 203 -4.79 10.39 -9.29
C MET A 203 -4.74 9.81 -7.86
N VAL A 204 -5.87 9.84 -7.15
CA VAL A 204 -5.94 9.42 -5.74
C VAL A 204 -6.92 8.26 -5.59
N TRP A 205 -6.47 7.20 -4.91
CA TRP A 205 -7.28 6.03 -4.59
C TRP A 205 -7.20 5.72 -3.10
N LEU A 206 -8.34 5.35 -2.52
CA LEU A 206 -8.44 4.83 -1.16
C LEU A 206 -8.08 3.34 -1.13
N TRP A 207 -7.55 2.90 0.01
CA TRP A 207 -7.27 1.51 0.33
C TRP A 207 -8.15 1.14 1.52
N GLU A 208 -9.11 0.26 1.28
CA GLU A 208 -10.22 0.04 2.20
C GLU A 208 -10.41 -1.44 2.51
N GLY A 209 -11.04 -1.73 3.66
CA GLY A 209 -11.36 -3.10 4.05
C GLY A 209 -10.15 -3.90 4.54
N TRP A 210 -9.17 -3.24 5.16
CA TRP A 210 -8.01 -3.92 5.73
C TRP A 210 -8.41 -5.07 6.63
N GLN A 211 -8.00 -6.28 6.29
CA GLN A 211 -8.26 -7.48 7.05
C GLN A 211 -7.13 -8.50 6.93
N LYS A 212 -7.13 -9.47 7.82
CA LYS A 212 -6.08 -10.48 7.90
C LYS A 212 -6.32 -11.62 6.92
N TYR A 213 -5.29 -11.95 6.14
CA TYR A 213 -5.23 -13.12 5.27
C TYR A 213 -3.97 -13.91 5.65
N GLY A 214 -4.16 -15.11 6.22
CA GLY A 214 -3.05 -15.82 6.85
C GLY A 214 -2.44 -14.98 7.98
N ASN A 215 -1.17 -14.62 7.86
CA ASN A 215 -0.45 -13.81 8.84
C ASN A 215 -0.19 -12.37 8.39
N ILE A 216 -0.72 -11.96 7.24
CA ILE A 216 -0.53 -10.62 6.65
C ILE A 216 -1.85 -9.86 6.54
N MET A 217 -1.76 -8.52 6.49
CA MET A 217 -2.91 -7.64 6.29
C MET A 217 -3.00 -7.23 4.82
N LEU A 218 -4.19 -7.38 4.21
CA LEU A 218 -4.46 -6.91 2.84
C LEU A 218 -5.77 -6.12 2.82
N ALA A 219 -5.85 -5.16 1.91
CA ALA A 219 -7.06 -4.37 1.67
C ALA A 219 -7.64 -4.75 0.30
N PRO A 220 -8.87 -5.31 0.23
CA PRO A 220 -9.45 -5.76 -1.02
C PRO A 220 -10.10 -4.66 -1.86
N HIS A 221 -10.46 -3.51 -1.27
CA HIS A 221 -11.27 -2.50 -1.95
C HIS A 221 -10.47 -1.26 -2.29
N ARG A 222 -10.76 -0.68 -3.46
CA ARG A 222 -10.23 0.60 -3.92
C ARG A 222 -11.36 1.49 -4.38
N SER A 223 -11.40 2.73 -3.90
CA SER A 223 -12.32 3.75 -4.35
C SER A 223 -11.53 4.96 -4.88
N HIS A 224 -11.86 5.43 -6.07
CA HIS A 224 -11.24 6.62 -6.62
C HIS A 224 -11.77 7.88 -5.93
N VAL A 225 -10.88 8.82 -5.60
CA VAL A 225 -11.29 10.11 -5.04
C VAL A 225 -11.64 11.06 -6.20
N GLY A 226 -12.90 11.44 -6.27
CA GLY A 226 -13.38 12.39 -7.28
C GLY A 226 -14.43 11.84 -8.26
N ASP A 227 -14.60 10.50 -8.31
CA ASP A 227 -15.67 9.87 -9.09
C ASP A 227 -16.04 8.49 -8.50
N ASP A 228 -17.02 7.81 -9.12
CA ASP A 228 -17.57 6.53 -8.64
C ASP A 228 -16.76 5.30 -9.06
N ARG A 229 -15.54 5.46 -9.61
CA ARG A 229 -14.71 4.31 -10.00
C ARG A 229 -14.30 3.50 -8.79
N LYS A 230 -14.44 2.19 -8.91
CA LYS A 230 -14.02 1.21 -7.93
C LYS A 230 -13.18 0.12 -8.57
N LEU A 231 -12.29 -0.45 -7.79
CA LEU A 231 -11.54 -1.64 -8.15
C LEU A 231 -11.58 -2.61 -6.98
N GLU A 232 -11.99 -3.82 -7.28
CA GLU A 232 -12.12 -4.89 -6.30
C GLU A 232 -11.06 -5.97 -6.56
N LEU A 233 -10.45 -6.42 -5.48
CA LEU A 233 -9.59 -7.59 -5.45
C LEU A 233 -10.35 -8.67 -4.69
N THR A 234 -10.77 -9.72 -5.40
CA THR A 234 -11.58 -10.80 -4.82
C THR A 234 -10.79 -12.10 -4.74
N ASP A 235 -11.37 -13.11 -4.13
CA ASP A 235 -10.78 -14.45 -3.99
C ASP A 235 -9.38 -14.46 -3.38
N ILE A 236 -9.10 -13.46 -2.52
CA ILE A 236 -7.78 -13.33 -1.91
C ILE A 236 -7.54 -14.49 -0.95
N ALA A 237 -6.46 -15.22 -1.17
CA ALA A 237 -6.00 -16.28 -0.29
C ALA A 237 -4.48 -16.24 -0.11
N VAL A 238 -4.07 -16.54 1.10
CA VAL A 238 -2.67 -16.80 1.47
C VAL A 238 -2.60 -18.22 2.00
N SER A 239 -1.72 -19.03 1.45
CA SER A 239 -1.58 -20.43 1.84
C SER A 239 -0.12 -20.87 1.90
N ASP A 240 0.15 -21.89 2.69
CA ASP A 240 1.47 -22.51 2.81
C ASP A 240 1.66 -23.65 1.81
N GLN A 241 0.58 -24.11 1.20
CA GLN A 241 0.58 -25.24 0.26
C GLN A 241 -0.38 -24.98 -0.90
N LEU A 242 0.06 -25.29 -2.10
CA LEU A 242 -0.75 -25.43 -3.31
C LEU A 242 -0.31 -26.68 -4.08
N PRO A 243 -1.23 -27.38 -4.76
CA PRO A 243 -0.86 -28.46 -5.66
C PRO A 243 0.08 -27.97 -6.76
N ASP A 244 1.10 -28.75 -7.08
CA ASP A 244 2.05 -28.42 -8.15
C ASP A 244 1.37 -28.20 -9.51
N SER A 245 0.24 -28.89 -9.74
CA SER A 245 -0.58 -28.72 -10.94
C SER A 245 -1.07 -27.30 -11.19
N VAL A 246 -1.16 -26.46 -10.15
CA VAL A 246 -1.49 -25.03 -10.31
C VAL A 246 -0.50 -24.34 -11.25
N PHE A 247 0.77 -24.72 -11.17
CA PHE A 247 1.86 -24.09 -11.91
C PHE A 247 2.37 -24.91 -13.10
N THR A 248 1.84 -26.14 -13.30
CA THR A 248 2.34 -27.06 -14.35
C THR A 248 1.28 -27.53 -15.33
N SER A 249 -0.02 -27.30 -15.03
CA SER A 249 -1.13 -27.71 -15.87
C SER A 249 -2.01 -26.54 -16.27
N PRO A 250 -2.46 -26.45 -17.55
CA PRO A 250 -3.44 -25.44 -17.98
C PRO A 250 -4.88 -25.75 -17.52
N GLU A 251 -5.11 -26.92 -16.94
CA GLU A 251 -6.45 -27.30 -16.46
C GLU A 251 -6.95 -26.37 -15.36
N PRO A 252 -8.27 -26.17 -15.23
CA PRO A 252 -8.84 -25.35 -14.16
C PRO A 252 -8.35 -25.77 -12.78
N VAL A 253 -8.00 -24.79 -11.97
CA VAL A 253 -7.65 -25.00 -10.56
C VAL A 253 -8.91 -25.40 -9.80
N LYS A 254 -8.85 -26.54 -9.12
CA LYS A 254 -9.97 -27.14 -8.35
C LYS A 254 -9.91 -26.71 -6.89
#